data_ab27f364b5e6f866f2a905f6c259e6dd
#
_entry.id   ab27f364b5e6f866f2a905f6c259e6dd
#
_cell.length_a   1.000
_cell.length_b   1.000
_cell.length_c   1.000
_cell.angle_alpha   90.00
_cell.angle_beta   90.00
_cell.angle_gamma   90.00
#
_symmetry.space_group_name_H-M   'P 1'
#
loop_
_entity.id
_entity.type
_entity.pdbx_description
1 polymer ?
#
loop_
_entity_poly.entity_id
_entity_poly.type
_entity_poly.pdbx_seq_one_letter_code
_entity_poly.pdbx_strand_id
1 'polypeptide(L)'
;SATSGIDELREAFIAKTNRKPFEGVCRVFILQSIDSMRVEQSNILLKTLEEPPEDTIVILLAENMNSVLETIVSRCQLIILDPLQESEVLEYLTTQFSIDDQVMLKNILKLSQGRIGRAIKMINDPKEIDYLNEVMGNFLGIFQFSLIEKFDFSQEIALKLQKNRLQTINEIHLWL
;
A
#
# COMPACT_ATOMS: atom_id res chain seq x y z
N SER A 1 -21.15 6.47 3.40
CA SER A 1 -21.65 7.63 2.65
C SER A 1 -20.46 8.41 2.09
N ALA A 2 -20.55 8.85 0.82
CA ALA A 2 -19.44 9.52 0.11
C ALA A 2 -19.02 10.88 0.71
N THR A 3 -19.83 11.47 1.54
CA THR A 3 -19.60 12.77 2.22
C THR A 3 -18.65 12.65 3.41
N SER A 4 -18.64 11.52 4.10
CA SER A 4 -17.85 11.30 5.34
C SER A 4 -16.34 11.52 5.11
N GLY A 5 -15.78 10.96 4.06
CA GLY A 5 -14.33 11.04 3.84
C GLY A 5 -13.80 12.42 3.43
N ILE A 6 -14.64 13.28 2.82
CA ILE A 6 -14.25 14.67 2.46
C ILE A 6 -14.28 15.54 3.72
N ASP A 7 -15.31 15.38 4.54
CA ASP A 7 -15.46 16.14 5.78
C ASP A 7 -14.40 15.73 6.80
N GLU A 8 -14.11 14.44 6.93
CA GLU A 8 -13.00 13.91 7.75
C GLU A 8 -11.64 14.47 7.31
N LEU A 9 -11.38 14.56 6.00
CA LEU A 9 -10.14 15.14 5.48
C LEU A 9 -10.05 16.64 5.81
N ARG A 10 -11.17 17.37 5.65
CA ARG A 10 -11.23 18.80 5.99
C ARG A 10 -11.00 19.04 7.48
N GLU A 11 -11.70 18.32 8.34
CA GLU A 11 -11.58 18.48 9.78
C GLU A 11 -10.23 17.98 10.32
N ALA A 12 -9.79 16.80 9.88
CA ALA A 12 -8.56 16.20 10.38
C ALA A 12 -7.29 16.89 9.83
N PHE A 13 -7.32 17.38 8.60
CA PHE A 13 -6.16 17.97 7.97
C PHE A 13 -6.22 19.51 7.96
N ILE A 14 -7.17 20.13 7.22
CA ILE A 14 -7.18 21.59 7.02
C ILE A 14 -7.39 22.37 8.32
N ALA A 15 -8.30 21.92 9.19
CA ALA A 15 -8.54 22.59 10.48
C ALA A 15 -7.32 22.53 11.40
N LYS A 16 -6.52 21.48 11.30
CA LYS A 16 -5.32 21.30 12.13
C LYS A 16 -4.07 21.95 11.55
N THR A 17 -3.96 22.09 10.22
CA THR A 17 -2.79 22.74 9.59
C THR A 17 -2.67 24.21 9.95
N ASN A 18 -3.79 24.89 10.23
CA ASN A 18 -3.81 26.31 10.60
C ASN A 18 -3.52 26.60 12.08
N ARG A 19 -3.25 25.60 12.91
CA ARG A 19 -2.91 25.80 14.33
C ARG A 19 -1.39 25.74 14.52
N LYS A 20 -0.86 26.49 15.47
CA LYS A 20 0.57 26.38 15.84
C LYS A 20 0.85 25.01 16.48
N PRO A 21 2.08 24.45 16.33
CA PRO A 21 2.48 23.25 17.05
C PRO A 21 2.24 23.42 18.55
N PHE A 22 1.71 22.38 19.21
CA PHE A 22 1.50 22.42 20.66
C PHE A 22 2.81 22.17 21.40
N GLU A 23 3.63 21.24 20.86
CA GLU A 23 4.98 20.92 21.29
C GLU A 23 5.84 20.66 20.05
N GLY A 24 7.13 21.06 20.09
CA GLY A 24 8.06 20.82 18.99
C GLY A 24 8.19 21.97 17.99
N VAL A 25 9.09 21.77 17.00
CA VAL A 25 9.49 22.78 16.02
C VAL A 25 8.58 22.77 14.79
N CYS A 26 8.04 21.61 14.43
CA CYS A 26 7.17 21.48 13.26
C CYS A 26 6.07 20.44 13.49
N ARG A 27 5.03 20.52 12.65
CA ARG A 27 3.95 19.52 12.56
C ARG A 27 4.17 18.66 11.33
N VAL A 28 3.96 17.36 11.48
CA VAL A 28 4.04 16.41 10.38
C VAL A 28 2.66 15.78 10.16
N PHE A 29 2.16 15.87 8.94
CA PHE A 29 0.95 15.20 8.50
C PHE A 29 1.33 14.10 7.52
N ILE A 30 0.85 12.88 7.75
CA ILE A 30 1.06 11.74 6.85
C ILE A 30 -0.30 11.33 6.29
N LEU A 31 -0.46 11.45 4.97
CA LEU A 31 -1.66 11.04 4.25
C LEU A 31 -1.33 9.80 3.42
N GLN A 32 -2.04 8.71 3.70
CA GLN A 32 -1.84 7.42 3.02
C GLN A 32 -2.81 7.24 1.86
N SER A 33 -2.41 6.43 0.89
CA SER A 33 -3.24 6.00 -0.25
C SER A 33 -3.84 7.17 -1.03
N ILE A 34 -3.04 8.21 -1.30
CA ILE A 34 -3.52 9.39 -2.04
C ILE A 34 -3.87 9.06 -3.49
N ASP A 35 -3.32 7.99 -4.05
CA ASP A 35 -3.64 7.41 -5.35
C ASP A 35 -5.06 6.83 -5.45
N SER A 36 -5.69 6.53 -4.32
CA SER A 36 -7.08 6.08 -4.23
C SER A 36 -8.09 7.21 -3.92
N MET A 37 -7.60 8.44 -3.74
CA MET A 37 -8.45 9.59 -3.47
C MET A 37 -9.27 9.99 -4.69
N ARG A 38 -10.50 10.48 -4.45
CA ARG A 38 -11.31 11.10 -5.48
C ARG A 38 -10.74 12.47 -5.85
N VAL A 39 -11.04 12.94 -7.06
CA VAL A 39 -10.58 14.25 -7.56
C VAL A 39 -10.96 15.39 -6.61
N GLU A 40 -12.16 15.36 -6.04
CA GLU A 40 -12.64 16.38 -5.11
C GLU A 40 -11.84 16.41 -3.80
N GLN A 41 -11.42 15.22 -3.30
CA GLN A 41 -10.56 15.09 -2.10
C GLN A 41 -9.15 15.59 -2.41
N SER A 42 -8.62 15.22 -3.56
CA SER A 42 -7.30 15.65 -4.02
C SER A 42 -7.23 17.18 -4.19
N ASN A 43 -8.28 17.80 -4.73
CA ASN A 43 -8.35 19.24 -4.89
C ASN A 43 -8.35 20.01 -3.55
N ILE A 44 -8.84 19.40 -2.47
CA ILE A 44 -8.78 20.02 -1.14
C ILE A 44 -7.34 20.16 -0.67
N LEU A 45 -6.46 19.24 -1.03
CA LEU A 45 -5.05 19.27 -0.65
C LEU A 45 -4.28 20.37 -1.38
N LEU A 46 -4.66 20.71 -2.63
CA LEU A 46 -3.89 21.61 -3.48
C LEU A 46 -3.62 22.95 -2.81
N LYS A 47 -4.62 23.55 -2.15
CA LYS A 47 -4.45 24.84 -1.48
C LYS A 47 -3.37 24.78 -0.37
N THR A 48 -3.34 23.70 0.40
CA THR A 48 -2.34 23.54 1.47
C THR A 48 -0.97 23.20 0.91
N LEU A 49 -0.90 22.53 -0.25
CA LEU A 49 0.36 22.21 -0.92
C LEU A 49 0.95 23.42 -1.64
N GLU A 50 0.11 24.35 -2.12
CA GLU A 50 0.56 25.60 -2.73
C GLU A 50 1.11 26.59 -1.70
N GLU A 51 0.41 26.72 -0.58
CA GLU A 51 0.77 27.63 0.51
C GLU A 51 0.80 26.86 1.83
N PRO A 52 1.81 26.01 2.06
CA PRO A 52 1.91 25.25 3.29
C PRO A 52 2.11 26.23 4.47
N PRO A 53 1.37 26.04 5.58
CA PRO A 53 1.60 26.84 6.77
C PRO A 53 3.03 26.68 7.30
N GLU A 54 3.58 27.74 7.91
CA GLU A 54 4.87 27.69 8.58
C GLU A 54 4.96 26.51 9.55
N ASP A 55 6.12 25.91 9.68
CA ASP A 55 6.38 24.77 10.54
C ASP A 55 5.48 23.54 10.27
N THR A 56 5.12 23.31 9.00
CA THR A 56 4.30 22.16 8.61
C THR A 56 4.97 21.34 7.50
N ILE A 57 5.08 20.03 7.73
CA ILE A 57 5.54 19.04 6.75
C ILE A 57 4.35 18.16 6.39
N VAL A 58 4.10 17.98 5.09
CA VAL A 58 3.07 17.07 4.58
C VAL A 58 3.75 15.94 3.82
N ILE A 59 3.56 14.72 4.28
CA ILE A 59 4.06 13.49 3.63
C ILE A 59 2.87 12.80 2.99
N LEU A 60 2.94 12.61 1.68
CA LEU A 60 1.92 11.94 0.89
C LEU A 60 2.46 10.57 0.47
N LEU A 61 1.72 9.51 0.77
CA LEU A 61 2.08 8.13 0.42
C LEU A 61 1.15 7.62 -0.68
N ALA A 62 1.73 7.08 -1.74
CA ALA A 62 1.05 6.46 -2.87
C ALA A 62 1.75 5.16 -3.26
N GLU A 63 0.99 4.15 -3.66
CA GLU A 63 1.52 2.92 -4.24
C GLU A 63 1.65 3.05 -5.77
N ASN A 64 0.73 3.77 -6.41
CA ASN A 64 0.71 3.98 -7.85
C ASN A 64 0.75 5.48 -8.19
N MET A 65 1.91 5.92 -8.63
CA MET A 65 2.13 7.31 -9.04
C MET A 65 1.23 7.77 -10.18
N ASN A 66 0.90 6.87 -11.12
CA ASN A 66 0.05 7.21 -12.28
C ASN A 66 -1.40 7.52 -11.90
N SER A 67 -1.82 7.12 -10.70
CA SER A 67 -3.17 7.40 -10.17
C SER A 67 -3.23 8.68 -9.33
N VAL A 68 -2.09 9.33 -9.09
CA VAL A 68 -2.02 10.61 -8.37
C VAL A 68 -2.18 11.75 -9.36
N LEU A 69 -2.96 12.77 -9.00
CA LEU A 69 -3.13 13.95 -9.85
C LEU A 69 -1.78 14.65 -10.11
N GLU A 70 -1.50 14.96 -11.35
CA GLU A 70 -0.28 15.67 -11.77
C GLU A 70 -0.10 17.02 -11.03
N THR A 71 -1.22 17.68 -10.72
CA THR A 71 -1.25 18.92 -9.94
C THR A 71 -0.74 18.76 -8.51
N ILE A 72 -0.89 17.59 -7.90
CA ILE A 72 -0.29 17.26 -6.58
C ILE A 72 1.18 16.96 -6.76
N VAL A 73 1.52 16.11 -7.73
CA VAL A 73 2.90 15.70 -7.99
C VAL A 73 3.81 16.89 -8.24
N SER A 74 3.35 17.86 -9.04
CA SER A 74 4.13 19.07 -9.37
C SER A 74 4.43 19.99 -8.19
N ARG A 75 3.75 19.80 -7.05
CA ARG A 75 3.92 20.59 -5.81
C ARG A 75 4.64 19.82 -4.70
N CYS A 76 5.07 18.61 -4.98
CA CYS A 76 5.73 17.75 -4.00
C CYS A 76 7.14 17.39 -4.46
N GLN A 77 8.03 17.20 -3.49
CA GLN A 77 9.29 16.52 -3.75
C GLN A 77 9.00 15.01 -3.80
N LEU A 78 9.26 14.40 -4.96
CA LEU A 78 9.09 12.97 -5.14
C LEU A 78 10.25 12.20 -4.52
N ILE A 79 9.92 11.21 -3.68
CA ILE A 79 10.84 10.22 -3.14
C ILE A 79 10.30 8.84 -3.53
N ILE A 80 11.06 8.11 -4.32
CA ILE A 80 10.71 6.74 -4.73
C ILE A 80 11.37 5.77 -3.75
N LEU A 81 10.57 4.85 -3.20
CA LEU A 81 11.05 3.78 -2.32
C LEU A 81 10.99 2.47 -3.11
N ASP A 82 12.14 2.01 -3.54
CA ASP A 82 12.27 0.71 -4.21
C ASP A 82 12.20 -0.44 -3.18
N PRO A 83 11.72 -1.63 -3.59
CA PRO A 83 11.83 -2.81 -2.76
C PRO A 83 13.29 -3.09 -2.38
N LEU A 84 13.51 -3.54 -1.16
CA LEU A 84 14.84 -3.93 -0.68
C LEU A 84 15.34 -5.18 -1.42
N GLN A 85 16.65 -5.33 -1.52
CA GLN A 85 17.25 -6.58 -1.98
C GLN A 85 17.01 -7.71 -0.96
N GLU A 86 17.00 -8.95 -1.44
CA GLU A 86 16.79 -10.12 -0.58
C GLU A 86 17.81 -10.18 0.57
N SER A 87 19.06 -9.80 0.30
CA SER A 87 20.14 -9.73 1.30
C SER A 87 19.85 -8.71 2.41
N GLU A 88 19.28 -7.55 2.06
CA GLU A 88 18.94 -6.50 3.04
C GLU A 88 17.75 -6.92 3.91
N VAL A 89 16.75 -7.57 3.30
CA VAL A 89 15.62 -8.14 4.05
C VAL A 89 16.12 -9.24 4.99
N LEU A 90 17.00 -10.14 4.51
CA LEU A 90 17.59 -11.20 5.32
C LEU A 90 18.35 -10.64 6.53
N GLU A 91 19.22 -9.67 6.31
CA GLU A 91 20.00 -9.02 7.37
C GLU A 91 19.09 -8.39 8.42
N TYR A 92 18.06 -7.67 7.98
CA TYR A 92 17.09 -7.08 8.90
C TYR A 92 16.36 -8.14 9.71
N LEU A 93 15.84 -9.20 9.06
CA LEU A 93 15.06 -10.23 9.73
C LEU A 93 15.91 -11.02 10.73
N THR A 94 17.15 -11.35 10.40
CA THR A 94 18.06 -12.06 11.30
C THR A 94 18.50 -11.20 12.48
N THR A 95 18.59 -9.87 12.29
CA THR A 95 18.97 -8.95 13.37
C THR A 95 17.81 -8.67 14.32
N GLN A 96 16.58 -8.56 13.81
CA GLN A 96 15.42 -8.16 14.63
C GLN A 96 14.60 -9.34 15.14
N PHE A 97 14.66 -10.49 14.48
CA PHE A 97 13.87 -11.66 14.82
C PHE A 97 14.75 -12.89 14.91
N SER A 98 14.58 -13.68 15.97
CA SER A 98 15.24 -14.99 16.12
C SER A 98 14.47 -16.04 15.36
N ILE A 99 14.74 -16.21 14.07
CA ILE A 99 14.08 -17.19 13.21
C ILE A 99 15.01 -18.38 13.01
N ASP A 100 14.69 -19.50 13.68
CA ASP A 100 15.48 -20.74 13.60
C ASP A 100 15.12 -21.56 12.35
N ASP A 101 13.88 -21.43 11.87
CA ASP A 101 13.38 -22.19 10.71
C ASP A 101 13.87 -21.55 9.39
N GLN A 102 14.91 -22.19 8.81
CA GLN A 102 15.51 -21.77 7.55
C GLN A 102 14.54 -21.91 6.36
N VAL A 103 13.60 -22.87 6.41
CA VAL A 103 12.61 -23.05 5.33
C VAL A 103 11.59 -21.91 5.37
N MET A 104 11.10 -21.59 6.56
CA MET A 104 10.21 -20.44 6.77
C MET A 104 10.88 -19.14 6.33
N LEU A 105 12.12 -18.90 6.74
CA LEU A 105 12.88 -17.70 6.37
C LEU A 105 13.01 -17.55 4.85
N LYS A 106 13.37 -18.63 4.16
CA LYS A 106 13.48 -18.64 2.69
C LYS A 106 12.16 -18.34 2.00
N ASN A 107 11.05 -18.87 2.51
CA ASN A 107 9.72 -18.58 1.99
C ASN A 107 9.35 -17.12 2.20
N ILE A 108 9.61 -16.56 3.38
CA ILE A 108 9.37 -15.15 3.69
C ILE A 108 10.16 -14.25 2.74
N LEU A 109 11.45 -14.50 2.55
CA LEU A 109 12.30 -13.73 1.65
C LEU A 109 11.74 -13.70 0.22
N LYS A 110 11.38 -14.88 -0.29
CA LYS A 110 10.82 -15.02 -1.64
C LYS A 110 9.45 -14.32 -1.79
N LEU A 111 8.53 -14.55 -0.84
CA LEU A 111 7.16 -14.05 -0.91
C LEU A 111 7.06 -12.57 -0.57
N SER A 112 7.96 -12.02 0.21
CA SER A 112 7.98 -10.59 0.56
C SER A 112 8.35 -9.69 -0.62
N GLN A 113 9.08 -10.22 -1.61
CA GLN A 113 9.52 -9.45 -2.77
C GLN A 113 10.21 -8.12 -2.40
N GLY A 114 11.09 -8.15 -1.40
CA GLY A 114 11.79 -6.95 -0.92
C GLY A 114 10.94 -6.00 -0.06
N ARG A 115 9.68 -6.33 0.20
CA ARG A 115 8.78 -5.50 1.03
C ARG A 115 8.89 -5.91 2.49
N ILE A 116 9.71 -5.17 3.26
CA ILE A 116 10.00 -5.49 4.67
C ILE A 116 8.74 -5.58 5.54
N GLY A 117 7.76 -4.71 5.33
CA GLY A 117 6.48 -4.75 6.06
C GLY A 117 5.71 -6.04 5.82
N ARG A 118 5.74 -6.59 4.58
CA ARG A 118 5.14 -7.88 4.25
C ARG A 118 5.90 -9.02 4.94
N ALA A 119 7.23 -8.98 4.94
CA ALA A 119 8.04 -9.96 5.64
C ALA A 119 7.72 -10.01 7.14
N ILE A 120 7.62 -8.86 7.80
CA ILE A 120 7.25 -8.75 9.22
C ILE A 120 5.83 -9.31 9.46
N LYS A 121 4.88 -9.02 8.57
CA LYS A 121 3.51 -9.53 8.68
C LYS A 121 3.48 -11.05 8.64
N MET A 122 4.24 -11.68 7.74
CA MET A 122 4.34 -13.15 7.65
C MET A 122 4.95 -13.80 8.91
N ILE A 123 5.90 -13.12 9.56
CA ILE A 123 6.49 -13.61 10.81
C ILE A 123 5.44 -13.58 11.93
N ASN A 124 4.66 -12.51 12.03
CA ASN A 124 3.67 -12.32 13.07
C ASN A 124 2.38 -13.12 12.83
N ASP A 125 2.05 -13.41 11.58
CA ASP A 125 0.88 -14.20 11.19
C ASP A 125 1.26 -15.23 10.12
N PRO A 126 1.59 -16.47 10.50
CA PRO A 126 1.92 -17.53 9.55
C PRO A 126 0.83 -17.85 8.53
N LYS A 127 -0.45 -17.55 8.83
CA LYS A 127 -1.55 -17.72 7.87
C LYS A 127 -1.40 -16.84 6.64
N GLU A 128 -0.66 -15.74 6.75
CA GLU A 128 -0.33 -14.89 5.60
C GLU A 128 0.52 -15.65 4.56
N ILE A 129 1.41 -16.53 5.02
CA ILE A 129 2.23 -17.37 4.12
C ILE A 129 1.33 -18.37 3.38
N ASP A 130 0.41 -19.02 4.10
CA ASP A 130 -0.53 -19.97 3.49
C ASP A 130 -1.42 -19.29 2.46
N TYR A 131 -1.95 -18.12 2.80
CA TYR A 131 -2.75 -17.28 1.90
C TYR A 131 -1.98 -16.90 0.62
N LEU A 132 -0.74 -16.43 0.76
CA LEU A 132 0.09 -16.05 -0.39
C LEU A 132 0.46 -17.25 -1.26
N ASN A 133 0.73 -18.42 -0.66
CA ASN A 133 0.96 -19.66 -1.39
C ASN A 133 -0.28 -20.10 -2.17
N GLU A 134 -1.48 -19.97 -1.59
CA GLU A 134 -2.74 -20.26 -2.28
C GLU A 134 -2.96 -19.32 -3.46
N VAL A 135 -2.78 -18.02 -3.27
CA VAL A 135 -2.93 -17.00 -4.33
C VAL A 135 -1.96 -17.26 -5.48
N MET A 136 -0.68 -17.54 -5.18
CA MET A 136 0.34 -17.87 -6.18
C MET A 136 0.08 -19.22 -6.84
N GLY A 137 -0.39 -20.21 -6.09
CA GLY A 137 -0.78 -21.52 -6.61
C GLY A 137 -1.91 -21.41 -7.63
N ASN A 138 -2.92 -20.62 -7.33
CA ASN A 138 -4.04 -20.33 -8.24
C ASN A 138 -3.55 -19.65 -9.53
N PHE A 139 -2.64 -18.69 -9.43
CA PHE A 139 -2.05 -18.04 -10.60
C PHE A 139 -1.27 -19.02 -11.48
N LEU A 140 -0.39 -19.81 -10.88
CA LEU A 140 0.40 -20.80 -11.62
C LEU A 140 -0.50 -21.88 -12.25
N GLY A 141 -1.61 -22.23 -11.60
CA GLY A 141 -2.61 -23.15 -12.13
C GLY A 141 -3.21 -22.69 -13.46
N ILE A 142 -3.38 -21.38 -13.67
CA ILE A 142 -3.96 -20.82 -14.91
C ILE A 142 -3.20 -21.27 -16.17
N PHE A 143 -1.88 -21.44 -16.08
CA PHE A 143 -1.07 -21.88 -17.23
C PHE A 143 -1.33 -23.33 -17.62
N GLN A 144 -1.83 -24.14 -16.69
CA GLN A 144 -2.15 -25.55 -16.91
C GLN A 144 -3.65 -25.78 -17.21
N PHE A 145 -4.48 -24.77 -17.03
CA PHE A 145 -5.92 -24.86 -17.24
C PHE A 145 -6.27 -25.06 -18.72
N SER A 146 -7.25 -25.92 -18.97
CA SER A 146 -7.96 -25.99 -20.24
C SER A 146 -8.72 -24.69 -20.51
N LEU A 147 -9.21 -24.51 -21.74
CA LEU A 147 -9.98 -23.32 -22.11
C LEU A 147 -11.23 -23.13 -21.23
N ILE A 148 -11.91 -24.23 -20.90
CA ILE A 148 -13.13 -24.23 -20.06
C ILE A 148 -12.78 -23.77 -18.64
N GLU A 149 -11.74 -24.37 -18.04
CA GLU A 149 -11.29 -24.01 -16.70
C GLU A 149 -10.82 -22.55 -16.60
N LYS A 150 -10.18 -22.02 -17.65
CA LYS A 150 -9.83 -20.57 -17.72
C LYS A 150 -11.07 -19.68 -17.73
N PHE A 151 -12.13 -20.12 -18.39
CA PHE A 151 -13.38 -19.39 -18.45
C PHE A 151 -14.07 -19.39 -17.08
N ASP A 152 -14.14 -20.54 -16.42
CA ASP A 152 -14.71 -20.69 -15.08
C ASP A 152 -13.94 -19.85 -14.06
N PHE A 153 -12.60 -19.88 -14.11
CA PHE A 153 -11.73 -19.07 -13.27
C PHE A 153 -11.95 -17.57 -13.50
N SER A 154 -12.11 -17.14 -14.76
CA SER A 154 -12.41 -15.72 -15.05
C SER A 154 -13.74 -15.25 -14.47
N GLN A 155 -14.75 -16.10 -14.48
CA GLN A 155 -16.04 -15.82 -13.84
C GLN A 155 -15.93 -15.74 -12.32
N GLU A 156 -15.13 -16.64 -11.71
CA GLU A 156 -14.86 -16.61 -10.27
C GLU A 156 -14.20 -15.29 -9.84
N ILE A 157 -13.16 -14.86 -10.58
CA ILE A 157 -12.48 -13.57 -10.33
C ILE A 157 -13.45 -12.40 -10.49
N ALA A 158 -14.30 -12.41 -11.50
CA ALA A 158 -15.32 -11.38 -11.70
C ALA A 158 -16.29 -11.29 -10.52
N LEU A 159 -16.73 -12.43 -9.97
CA LEU A 159 -17.59 -12.49 -8.80
C LEU A 159 -16.87 -12.02 -7.51
N LYS A 160 -15.59 -12.40 -7.34
CA LYS A 160 -14.75 -11.91 -6.24
C LYS A 160 -14.57 -10.38 -6.31
N LEU A 161 -14.34 -9.82 -7.49
CA LEU A 161 -14.25 -8.36 -7.70
C LEU A 161 -15.55 -7.63 -7.33
N GLN A 162 -16.71 -8.23 -7.55
CA GLN A 162 -17.99 -7.66 -7.13
C GLN A 162 -18.18 -7.68 -5.61
N LYS A 163 -17.72 -8.74 -4.94
CA LYS A 163 -17.89 -8.93 -3.48
C LYS A 163 -16.86 -8.19 -2.65
N ASN A 164 -15.59 -8.26 -3.04
CA ASN A 164 -14.48 -7.67 -2.30
C ASN A 164 -13.40 -7.14 -3.26
N ARG A 165 -13.71 -6.00 -3.89
CA ARG A 165 -12.89 -5.40 -4.95
C ARG A 165 -11.43 -5.17 -4.54
N LEU A 166 -11.20 -4.59 -3.35
CA LEU A 166 -9.85 -4.25 -2.90
C LEU A 166 -8.98 -5.49 -2.68
N GLN A 167 -9.52 -6.51 -2.01
CA GLN A 167 -8.79 -7.76 -1.79
C GLN A 167 -8.45 -8.45 -3.11
N THR A 168 -9.41 -8.55 -4.03
CA THR A 168 -9.18 -9.21 -5.32
C THR A 168 -8.19 -8.45 -6.19
N ILE A 169 -8.20 -7.12 -6.18
CA ILE A 169 -7.19 -6.30 -6.87
C ILE A 169 -5.80 -6.57 -6.27
N ASN A 170 -5.68 -6.62 -4.95
CA ASN A 170 -4.41 -6.93 -4.29
C ASN A 170 -3.90 -8.34 -4.64
N GLU A 171 -4.80 -9.33 -4.74
CA GLU A 171 -4.45 -10.68 -5.21
C GLU A 171 -3.88 -10.65 -6.65
N ILE A 172 -4.55 -9.92 -7.55
CA ILE A 172 -4.09 -9.76 -8.95
C ILE A 172 -2.73 -9.02 -8.99
N HIS A 173 -2.52 -8.02 -8.17
CA HIS A 173 -1.23 -7.31 -8.08
C HIS A 173 -0.08 -8.20 -7.56
N LEU A 174 -0.37 -9.28 -6.84
CA LEU A 174 0.63 -10.27 -6.46
C LEU A 174 1.09 -11.14 -7.64
N TRP A 175 0.30 -11.20 -8.71
CA TRP A 175 0.61 -11.97 -9.91
C TRP A 175 1.47 -11.20 -10.92
N LEU A 176 1.52 -9.87 -10.80
CA LEU A 176 2.30 -8.96 -11.65
C LEU A 176 3.65 -8.61 -11.02
#